data_f44013e6a456be668f8bd3ddfc0aeea9
#
_entry.id   f44013e6a456be668f8bd3ddfc0aeea9
#
_cell.length_a   1.000
_cell.length_b   1.000
_cell.length_c   1.000
_cell.angle_alpha   90.00
_cell.angle_beta   90.00
_cell.angle_gamma   90.00
#
_symmetry.space_group_name_H-M   'P 1'
#
loop_
_entity.id
_entity.type
_entity.pdbx_description
1 polymer ?
#
loop_
_entity_poly.entity_id
_entity_poly.type
_entity_poly.pdbx_seq_one_letter_code
_entity_poly.pdbx_strand_id
1 'polypeptide(L)'
;MKLNFGNQIRLNRRRMNLTQEQLAEKFGTSPQAISRWEIGATYPDIEMLPMIASFFETSVDSLLGVTEEEKEKRCSELQKSCEIAVRAKDVQETVEIMREIRRNLKDYQQYWFWGMYNEIWKVRLFQDKSVLEEMRLLAEEVFRVCPKDQHYAVIGCMANMEDDEHIDAFLDAYASREDMSRSTLLFNRYKMREELDKIEPVRQYVLWMELSHIISAANDWQVYLCDDPNHFIWFCETQLNYLNAVNNLSPDKKYLVSGGTGTDLWCEERIELGIRYTASFAKLKKMNEAYDAFEDTLRVIEQIISVTEDEFKIGCSSPALKGFTLECEINWIEKDGKEYKEISMLHNDWWNWIVPLDYQKVFKRDCFDIMRADKRFDSLFERLDKCVICRELQTD
;
A
#
# COMPACT_ATOMS: atom_id res chain seq x y z
N MET A 1 15.73 -16.00 17.91
CA MET A 1 15.15 -17.14 17.15
C MET A 1 15.53 -18.43 17.84
N LYS A 2 14.56 -19.24 18.23
CA LYS A 2 14.84 -20.54 18.86
C LYS A 2 14.76 -21.59 17.75
N LEU A 3 15.87 -22.21 17.39
CA LEU A 3 15.90 -23.24 16.35
C LEU A 3 14.98 -24.41 16.74
N ASN A 4 14.16 -24.85 15.79
CA ASN A 4 13.21 -25.96 16.01
C ASN A 4 13.72 -27.29 15.43
N PHE A 5 15.03 -27.43 15.35
CA PHE A 5 15.73 -28.56 14.77
C PHE A 5 15.27 -29.93 15.35
N GLY A 6 15.14 -30.03 16.67
CA GLY A 6 14.77 -31.27 17.32
C GLY A 6 13.39 -31.79 16.88
N ASN A 7 12.43 -30.89 16.74
CA ASN A 7 11.11 -31.25 16.25
C ASN A 7 11.11 -31.66 14.78
N GLN A 8 11.89 -30.96 13.95
CA GLN A 8 12.05 -31.26 12.52
C GLN A 8 12.71 -32.63 12.30
N ILE A 9 13.76 -32.95 13.03
CA ILE A 9 14.37 -34.28 12.99
C ILE A 9 13.37 -35.38 13.32
N ARG A 10 12.61 -35.19 14.42
CA ARG A 10 11.60 -36.15 14.86
C ARG A 10 10.48 -36.33 13.87
N LEU A 11 9.99 -35.25 13.25
CA LEU A 11 8.95 -35.27 12.23
C LEU A 11 9.42 -35.99 10.97
N ASN A 12 10.61 -35.63 10.45
CA ASN A 12 11.17 -36.27 9.25
C ASN A 12 11.49 -37.75 9.47
N ARG A 13 12.06 -38.13 10.62
CA ARG A 13 12.27 -39.54 10.96
C ARG A 13 10.96 -40.33 10.96
N ARG A 14 9.90 -39.79 11.60
CA ARG A 14 8.58 -40.45 11.63
C ARG A 14 7.94 -40.54 10.27
N ARG A 15 8.09 -39.52 9.43
CA ARG A 15 7.63 -39.55 8.02
C ARG A 15 8.24 -40.71 7.23
N MET A 16 9.50 -41.02 7.54
CA MET A 16 10.21 -42.14 6.90
C MET A 16 10.03 -43.47 7.66
N ASN A 17 9.20 -43.51 8.71
CA ASN A 17 8.96 -44.70 9.56
C ASN A 17 10.25 -45.30 10.17
N LEU A 18 11.25 -44.46 10.49
CA LEU A 18 12.49 -44.91 11.09
C LEU A 18 12.43 -44.85 12.64
N THR A 19 13.12 -45.81 13.28
CA THR A 19 13.40 -45.71 14.72
C THR A 19 14.59 -44.79 14.98
N GLN A 20 14.81 -44.38 16.25
CA GLN A 20 15.99 -43.59 16.62
C GLN A 20 17.30 -44.37 16.37
N GLU A 21 17.29 -45.68 16.57
CA GLU A 21 18.39 -46.59 16.32
C GLU A 21 18.75 -46.63 14.82
N GLN A 22 17.73 -46.81 13.97
CA GLN A 22 17.90 -46.84 12.52
C GLN A 22 18.43 -45.52 11.98
N LEU A 23 17.94 -44.39 12.52
CA LEU A 23 18.45 -43.08 12.12
C LEU A 23 19.87 -42.86 12.59
N ALA A 24 20.21 -43.31 13.81
CA ALA A 24 21.56 -43.25 14.36
C ALA A 24 22.57 -44.02 13.46
N GLU A 25 22.18 -45.23 13.03
CA GLU A 25 22.99 -46.04 12.12
C GLU A 25 23.27 -45.30 10.77
N LYS A 26 22.23 -44.63 10.21
CA LYS A 26 22.38 -43.86 8.96
C LYS A 26 23.36 -42.72 9.06
N PHE A 27 23.44 -42.06 10.22
CA PHE A 27 24.31 -40.91 10.41
C PHE A 27 25.61 -41.24 11.18
N GLY A 28 25.88 -42.52 11.43
CA GLY A 28 27.11 -42.96 12.12
C GLY A 28 27.20 -42.39 13.56
N THR A 29 26.07 -42.23 14.24
CA THR A 29 25.98 -41.68 15.59
C THR A 29 25.28 -42.65 16.56
N SER A 30 25.07 -42.26 17.80
CA SER A 30 24.39 -43.10 18.79
C SER A 30 22.88 -42.76 18.87
N PRO A 31 22.02 -43.73 19.21
CA PRO A 31 20.60 -43.48 19.46
C PRO A 31 20.36 -42.41 20.55
N GLN A 32 21.27 -42.33 21.54
CA GLN A 32 21.24 -41.31 22.57
C GLN A 32 21.50 -39.91 22.00
N ALA A 33 22.36 -39.79 20.99
CA ALA A 33 22.58 -38.53 20.33
C ALA A 33 21.34 -38.08 19.56
N ILE A 34 20.73 -38.98 18.78
CA ILE A 34 19.45 -38.70 18.09
C ILE A 34 18.36 -38.27 19.08
N SER A 35 18.23 -38.99 20.18
CA SER A 35 17.25 -38.64 21.22
C SER A 35 17.50 -37.24 21.80
N ARG A 36 18.75 -36.88 22.08
CA ARG A 36 19.12 -35.52 22.56
C ARG A 36 18.86 -34.44 21.51
N TRP A 37 19.08 -34.73 20.24
CA TRP A 37 18.74 -33.82 19.15
C TRP A 37 17.23 -33.59 19.06
N GLU A 38 16.42 -34.67 19.15
CA GLU A 38 14.97 -34.59 19.05
C GLU A 38 14.29 -33.82 20.22
N ILE A 39 14.91 -33.82 21.39
CA ILE A 39 14.43 -33.06 22.56
C ILE A 39 15.08 -31.65 22.63
N GLY A 40 15.96 -31.31 21.67
CA GLY A 40 16.63 -30.01 21.62
C GLY A 40 17.69 -29.80 22.70
N ALA A 41 18.17 -30.90 23.35
CA ALA A 41 19.22 -30.83 24.37
C ALA A 41 20.63 -30.60 23.79
N THR A 42 20.87 -31.10 22.58
CA THR A 42 22.10 -30.89 21.80
C THR A 42 21.77 -30.79 20.32
N TYR A 43 22.75 -30.29 19.54
CA TYR A 43 22.68 -30.26 18.07
C TYR A 43 23.75 -31.18 17.48
N PRO A 44 23.56 -31.68 16.23
CA PRO A 44 24.64 -32.33 15.50
C PRO A 44 25.76 -31.33 15.19
N ASP A 45 26.91 -31.86 14.78
CA ASP A 45 27.98 -31.04 14.21
C ASP A 45 27.43 -30.30 12.96
N ILE A 46 27.85 -29.05 12.77
CA ILE A 46 27.41 -28.22 11.67
C ILE A 46 27.71 -28.87 10.32
N GLU A 47 28.82 -29.64 10.24
CA GLU A 47 29.21 -30.36 9.04
C GLU A 47 28.24 -31.52 8.70
N MET A 48 27.45 -32.00 9.65
CA MET A 48 26.45 -33.03 9.45
C MET A 48 25.13 -32.48 8.88
N LEU A 49 24.85 -31.20 9.03
CA LEU A 49 23.58 -30.60 8.63
C LEU A 49 23.26 -30.82 7.14
N PRO A 50 24.18 -30.60 6.18
CA PRO A 50 23.94 -30.85 4.76
C PRO A 50 23.62 -32.32 4.46
N MET A 51 24.30 -33.25 5.12
CA MET A 51 24.06 -34.69 4.97
C MET A 51 22.68 -35.10 5.51
N ILE A 52 22.31 -34.60 6.67
CA ILE A 52 21.00 -34.85 7.30
C ILE A 52 19.89 -34.27 6.44
N ALA A 53 20.07 -33.04 5.92
CA ALA A 53 19.10 -32.39 5.03
C ALA A 53 18.92 -33.17 3.73
N SER A 54 20.02 -33.60 3.12
CA SER A 54 20.01 -34.44 1.90
C SER A 54 19.30 -35.77 2.14
N PHE A 55 19.56 -36.44 3.26
CA PHE A 55 18.92 -37.72 3.60
C PHE A 55 17.40 -37.58 3.76
N PHE A 56 16.92 -36.50 4.32
CA PHE A 56 15.49 -36.21 4.49
C PHE A 56 14.87 -35.53 3.27
N GLU A 57 15.61 -35.33 2.19
CA GLU A 57 15.17 -34.61 0.97
C GLU A 57 14.60 -33.23 1.29
N THR A 58 15.29 -32.47 2.14
CA THR A 58 14.89 -31.15 2.60
C THR A 58 16.07 -30.16 2.58
N SER A 59 15.80 -28.86 2.79
CA SER A 59 16.88 -27.88 2.94
C SER A 59 17.41 -27.85 4.39
N VAL A 60 18.63 -27.34 4.57
CA VAL A 60 19.18 -27.10 5.91
C VAL A 60 18.31 -26.13 6.70
N ASP A 61 17.79 -25.09 6.06
CA ASP A 61 16.89 -24.11 6.66
C ASP A 61 15.63 -24.78 7.20
N SER A 62 14.96 -25.58 6.38
CA SER A 62 13.78 -26.35 6.78
C SER A 62 14.11 -27.35 7.91
N LEU A 63 15.31 -27.97 7.88
CA LEU A 63 15.77 -28.86 8.93
C LEU A 63 15.99 -28.11 10.26
N LEU A 64 16.45 -26.87 10.20
CA LEU A 64 16.59 -26.00 11.37
C LEU A 64 15.26 -25.44 11.87
N GLY A 65 14.17 -25.71 11.15
CA GLY A 65 12.82 -25.23 11.46
C GLY A 65 12.58 -23.79 10.97
N VAL A 66 13.39 -23.31 10.03
CA VAL A 66 13.18 -22.04 9.39
C VAL A 66 12.29 -22.29 8.16
N THR A 67 11.00 -22.41 8.40
CA THR A 67 9.99 -22.55 7.33
C THR A 67 9.68 -21.18 6.72
N GLU A 68 9.16 -21.16 5.49
CA GLU A 68 8.69 -19.91 4.88
C GLU A 68 7.63 -19.22 5.76
N GLU A 69 6.72 -19.99 6.36
CA GLU A 69 5.72 -19.48 7.31
C GLU A 69 6.35 -18.82 8.55
N GLU A 70 7.43 -19.42 9.10
CA GLU A 70 8.17 -18.81 10.23
C GLU A 70 8.93 -17.55 9.79
N LYS A 71 9.47 -17.53 8.58
CA LYS A 71 10.10 -16.34 7.99
C LYS A 71 9.07 -15.22 7.79
N GLU A 72 7.92 -15.54 7.19
CA GLU A 72 6.82 -14.60 6.99
C GLU A 72 6.31 -14.05 8.33
N LYS A 73 6.10 -14.93 9.31
CA LYS A 73 5.71 -14.52 10.66
C LYS A 73 6.74 -13.59 11.29
N ARG A 74 8.03 -13.91 11.18
CA ARG A 74 9.10 -13.06 11.71
C ARG A 74 9.16 -11.71 11.00
N CYS A 75 9.01 -11.71 9.66
CA CYS A 75 8.89 -10.47 8.89
C CYS A 75 7.72 -9.61 9.38
N SER A 76 6.55 -10.20 9.54
CA SER A 76 5.36 -9.49 10.03
C SER A 76 5.55 -8.92 11.44
N GLU A 77 6.22 -9.65 12.34
CA GLU A 77 6.54 -9.16 13.68
C GLU A 77 7.51 -7.98 13.63
N LEU A 78 8.55 -8.04 12.80
CA LEU A 78 9.51 -6.94 12.61
C LEU A 78 8.84 -5.70 12.00
N GLN A 79 7.96 -5.89 11.04
CA GLN A 79 7.17 -4.82 10.43
C GLN A 79 6.34 -4.08 11.49
N LYS A 80 5.57 -4.81 12.28
CA LYS A 80 4.75 -4.23 13.36
C LYS A 80 5.61 -3.50 14.40
N SER A 81 6.73 -4.08 14.79
CA SER A 81 7.66 -3.45 15.74
C SER A 81 8.24 -2.16 15.17
N CYS A 82 8.61 -2.15 13.88
CA CYS A 82 9.11 -0.98 13.19
C CYS A 82 8.07 0.15 13.16
N GLU A 83 6.82 -0.16 12.82
CA GLU A 83 5.74 0.82 12.83
C GLU A 83 5.51 1.45 14.21
N ILE A 84 5.57 0.62 15.26
CA ILE A 84 5.43 1.11 16.63
C ILE A 84 6.59 2.05 16.99
N ALA A 85 7.82 1.67 16.69
CA ALA A 85 9.01 2.49 16.97
C ALA A 85 8.97 3.81 16.18
N VAL A 86 8.59 3.77 14.90
CA VAL A 86 8.44 4.96 14.05
C VAL A 86 7.38 5.91 14.61
N ARG A 87 6.21 5.39 14.98
CA ARG A 87 5.13 6.22 15.56
C ARG A 87 5.50 6.80 16.91
N ALA A 88 6.27 6.06 17.71
CA ALA A 88 6.83 6.55 18.98
C ALA A 88 7.99 7.53 18.77
N LYS A 89 8.47 7.71 17.56
CA LYS A 89 9.67 8.49 17.20
C LYS A 89 10.93 8.01 17.92
N ASP A 90 10.99 6.71 18.22
CA ASP A 90 12.17 6.09 18.79
C ASP A 90 13.19 5.82 17.68
N VAL A 91 14.13 6.75 17.52
CA VAL A 91 15.18 6.71 16.49
C VAL A 91 16.05 5.47 16.63
N GLN A 92 16.47 5.17 17.86
CA GLN A 92 17.41 4.06 18.10
C GLN A 92 16.76 2.72 17.75
N GLU A 93 15.57 2.46 18.27
CA GLU A 93 14.84 1.22 18.02
C GLU A 93 14.47 1.10 16.54
N THR A 94 14.03 2.20 15.89
CA THR A 94 13.73 2.22 14.45
C THR A 94 14.93 1.78 13.63
N VAL A 95 16.11 2.35 13.88
CA VAL A 95 17.35 2.04 13.15
C VAL A 95 17.79 0.60 13.40
N GLU A 96 17.70 0.11 14.63
CA GLU A 96 18.06 -1.27 14.97
C GLU A 96 17.17 -2.30 14.26
N ILE A 97 15.85 -2.06 14.25
CA ILE A 97 14.90 -2.92 13.53
C ILE A 97 15.16 -2.88 12.03
N MET A 98 15.37 -1.71 11.44
CA MET A 98 15.68 -1.56 10.01
C MET A 98 16.96 -2.34 9.63
N ARG A 99 18.00 -2.32 10.47
CA ARG A 99 19.20 -3.13 10.28
C ARG A 99 18.94 -4.63 10.34
N GLU A 100 18.10 -5.06 11.26
CA GLU A 100 17.70 -6.47 11.36
C GLU A 100 16.95 -6.90 10.09
N ILE A 101 16.03 -6.07 9.64
CA ILE A 101 15.30 -6.28 8.39
C ILE A 101 16.27 -6.38 7.21
N ARG A 102 17.17 -5.43 7.04
CA ARG A 102 18.14 -5.42 5.94
C ARG A 102 19.04 -6.66 5.92
N ARG A 103 19.42 -7.20 7.06
CA ARG A 103 20.20 -8.45 7.16
C ARG A 103 19.43 -9.68 6.71
N ASN A 104 18.11 -9.66 6.82
CA ASN A 104 17.23 -10.80 6.55
C ASN A 104 16.44 -10.67 5.23
N LEU A 105 16.78 -9.71 4.40
CA LEU A 105 15.99 -9.24 3.24
C LEU A 105 15.77 -10.24 2.11
N LYS A 106 16.26 -11.47 2.17
CA LYS A 106 16.15 -12.42 1.06
C LYS A 106 14.70 -12.81 0.70
N ASP A 107 13.75 -12.56 1.59
CA ASP A 107 12.36 -13.03 1.50
C ASP A 107 11.36 -11.87 1.55
N TYR A 108 11.74 -10.67 1.11
CA TYR A 108 11.02 -9.44 1.40
C TYR A 108 9.93 -9.08 0.40
N GLN A 109 8.73 -8.74 0.90
CA GLN A 109 7.67 -8.10 0.15
C GLN A 109 7.88 -6.57 0.13
N GLN A 110 7.97 -5.97 -1.06
CA GLN A 110 8.23 -4.55 -1.30
C GLN A 110 7.21 -3.60 -0.67
N TYR A 111 5.94 -4.03 -0.55
CA TYR A 111 4.85 -3.23 0.04
C TYR A 111 5.17 -2.76 1.45
N TRP A 112 5.89 -3.57 2.21
CA TRP A 112 6.31 -3.16 3.53
C TRP A 112 7.31 -2.00 3.52
N PHE A 113 8.30 -2.01 2.63
CA PHE A 113 9.25 -0.91 2.51
C PHE A 113 8.53 0.41 2.23
N TRP A 114 7.56 0.39 1.33
CA TRP A 114 6.73 1.53 1.00
C TRP A 114 5.90 2.01 2.20
N GLY A 115 5.25 1.11 2.92
CA GLY A 115 4.49 1.44 4.13
C GLY A 115 5.36 2.09 5.20
N MET A 116 6.53 1.52 5.49
CA MET A 116 7.50 2.06 6.43
C MET A 116 8.02 3.44 5.99
N TYR A 117 8.37 3.58 4.72
CA TYR A 117 8.81 4.86 4.14
C TYR A 117 7.75 5.95 4.38
N ASN A 118 6.49 5.67 4.08
CA ASN A 118 5.41 6.63 4.29
C ASN A 118 5.22 6.98 5.77
N GLU A 119 5.28 6.02 6.68
CA GLU A 119 5.16 6.31 8.13
C GLU A 119 6.32 7.18 8.63
N ILE A 120 7.55 6.89 8.23
CA ILE A 120 8.73 7.71 8.58
C ILE A 120 8.56 9.14 8.06
N TRP A 121 8.01 9.31 6.85
CA TRP A 121 7.74 10.61 6.25
C TRP A 121 6.63 11.37 6.99
N LYS A 122 5.51 10.72 7.30
CA LYS A 122 4.38 11.30 8.05
C LYS A 122 4.79 11.86 9.40
N VAL A 123 5.63 11.13 10.15
CA VAL A 123 6.09 11.57 11.48
C VAL A 123 7.35 12.42 11.42
N ARG A 124 7.89 12.69 10.23
CA ARG A 124 9.11 13.45 9.95
C ARG A 124 10.38 12.86 10.58
N LEU A 125 10.42 11.56 10.77
CA LEU A 125 11.58 10.88 11.35
C LEU A 125 12.79 10.86 10.40
N PHE A 126 12.56 11.09 9.11
CA PHE A 126 13.62 11.25 8.09
C PHE A 126 14.57 12.43 8.37
N GLN A 127 14.20 13.38 9.23
CA GLN A 127 15.07 14.48 9.64
C GLN A 127 16.24 14.00 10.49
N ASP A 128 16.15 12.82 11.08
CA ASP A 128 17.28 12.21 11.75
C ASP A 128 18.18 11.51 10.73
N LYS A 129 19.47 11.92 10.71
CA LYS A 129 20.43 11.42 9.72
C LYS A 129 20.67 9.92 9.79
N SER A 130 20.58 9.31 10.98
CA SER A 130 20.79 7.87 11.13
C SER A 130 19.64 7.07 10.57
N VAL A 131 18.41 7.57 10.70
CA VAL A 131 17.20 6.98 10.08
C VAL A 131 17.28 7.10 8.57
N LEU A 132 17.60 8.28 8.06
CA LEU A 132 17.69 8.52 6.61
C LEU A 132 18.78 7.65 5.97
N GLU A 133 19.94 7.54 6.59
CA GLU A 133 21.05 6.69 6.13
C GLU A 133 20.63 5.21 6.08
N GLU A 134 20.01 4.70 7.15
CA GLU A 134 19.59 3.29 7.19
C GLU A 134 18.43 3.02 6.21
N MET A 135 17.53 3.97 6.00
CA MET A 135 16.50 3.88 4.95
C MET A 135 17.12 3.77 3.55
N ARG A 136 18.15 4.58 3.26
CA ARG A 136 18.87 4.55 1.98
C ARG A 136 19.52 3.18 1.75
N LEU A 137 20.24 2.68 2.73
CA LEU A 137 20.86 1.35 2.67
C LEU A 137 19.82 0.23 2.50
N LEU A 138 18.68 0.35 3.15
CA LEU A 138 17.59 -0.61 3.02
C LEU A 138 16.94 -0.53 1.63
N ALA A 139 16.73 0.68 1.10
CA ALA A 139 16.19 0.89 -0.24
C ALA A 139 17.08 0.26 -1.33
N GLU A 140 18.39 0.43 -1.21
CA GLU A 140 19.37 -0.19 -2.13
C GLU A 140 19.28 -1.73 -2.11
N GLU A 141 19.15 -2.33 -0.93
CA GLU A 141 18.98 -3.78 -0.81
C GLU A 141 17.62 -4.24 -1.37
N VAL A 142 16.53 -3.54 -1.07
CA VAL A 142 15.20 -3.83 -1.63
C VAL A 142 15.25 -3.70 -3.15
N PHE A 143 15.85 -2.65 -3.70
CA PHE A 143 16.01 -2.46 -5.13
C PHE A 143 16.79 -3.62 -5.78
N ARG A 144 17.83 -4.12 -5.12
CA ARG A 144 18.66 -5.22 -5.61
C ARG A 144 17.91 -6.56 -5.67
N VAL A 145 17.05 -6.85 -4.70
CA VAL A 145 16.33 -8.13 -4.59
C VAL A 145 14.93 -8.10 -5.20
N CYS A 146 14.37 -6.92 -5.40
CA CYS A 146 13.04 -6.69 -5.92
C CYS A 146 12.93 -7.16 -7.39
N PRO A 147 11.82 -7.76 -7.83
CA PRO A 147 11.56 -8.00 -9.23
C PRO A 147 11.62 -6.71 -10.06
N LYS A 148 12.09 -6.83 -11.32
CA LYS A 148 12.34 -5.65 -12.17
C LYS A 148 11.10 -4.81 -12.47
N ASP A 149 9.96 -5.43 -12.52
CA ASP A 149 8.65 -4.77 -12.72
C ASP A 149 8.22 -3.91 -11.53
N GLN A 150 8.88 -4.08 -10.40
CA GLN A 150 8.61 -3.37 -9.15
C GLN A 150 9.67 -2.32 -8.80
N HIS A 151 10.70 -2.16 -9.61
CA HIS A 151 11.78 -1.21 -9.36
C HIS A 151 11.30 0.25 -9.27
N TYR A 152 10.23 0.59 -9.99
CA TYR A 152 9.70 1.95 -10.04
C TYR A 152 9.37 2.51 -8.64
N ALA A 153 8.69 1.71 -7.82
CA ALA A 153 8.32 2.12 -6.46
C ALA A 153 9.52 2.46 -5.59
N VAL A 154 10.52 1.59 -5.65
CA VAL A 154 11.76 1.77 -4.86
C VAL A 154 12.56 2.95 -5.37
N ILE A 155 12.64 3.16 -6.69
CA ILE A 155 13.30 4.31 -7.30
C ILE A 155 12.66 5.62 -6.82
N GLY A 156 11.33 5.71 -6.78
CA GLY A 156 10.63 6.89 -6.26
C GLY A 156 10.98 7.19 -4.80
N CYS A 157 11.06 6.15 -3.93
CA CYS A 157 11.53 6.34 -2.56
C CYS A 157 12.98 6.80 -2.50
N MET A 158 13.87 6.20 -3.29
CA MET A 158 15.28 6.56 -3.35
C MET A 158 15.47 8.00 -3.81
N ALA A 159 14.76 8.42 -4.86
CA ALA A 159 14.82 9.79 -5.36
C ALA A 159 14.48 10.82 -4.28
N ASN A 160 13.47 10.54 -3.43
CA ASN A 160 13.12 11.42 -2.33
C ASN A 160 14.14 11.43 -1.17
N MET A 161 15.04 10.44 -1.11
CA MET A 161 16.10 10.36 -0.11
C MET A 161 17.44 10.94 -0.61
N GLU A 162 17.56 11.22 -1.91
CA GLU A 162 18.73 11.89 -2.46
C GLU A 162 18.78 13.36 -2.03
N ASP A 163 19.99 13.89 -1.86
CA ASP A 163 20.21 15.30 -1.59
C ASP A 163 20.23 16.11 -2.90
N ASP A 164 20.11 17.44 -2.77
CA ASP A 164 20.04 18.36 -3.93
C ASP A 164 21.29 18.32 -4.82
N GLU A 165 22.42 17.86 -4.30
CA GLU A 165 23.67 17.76 -5.04
C GLU A 165 23.72 16.51 -5.94
N HIS A 166 23.07 15.41 -5.51
CA HIS A 166 23.15 14.11 -6.18
C HIS A 166 21.89 13.73 -6.96
N ILE A 167 20.78 14.46 -6.75
CA ILE A 167 19.48 14.10 -7.33
C ILE A 167 19.50 14.06 -8.87
N ASP A 168 20.18 15.01 -9.52
CA ASP A 168 20.23 15.07 -10.98
C ASP A 168 20.94 13.82 -11.55
N ALA A 169 22.09 13.46 -10.97
CA ALA A 169 22.83 12.27 -11.38
C ALA A 169 22.01 10.97 -11.13
N PHE A 170 21.24 10.92 -10.04
CA PHE A 170 20.34 9.81 -9.76
C PHE A 170 19.23 9.71 -10.80
N LEU A 171 18.57 10.83 -11.12
CA LEU A 171 17.51 10.87 -12.13
C LEU A 171 18.05 10.48 -13.51
N ASP A 172 19.22 10.97 -13.91
CA ASP A 172 19.86 10.60 -15.17
C ASP A 172 20.14 9.09 -15.28
N ALA A 173 20.45 8.45 -14.14
CA ALA A 173 20.70 7.02 -14.10
C ALA A 173 19.41 6.16 -14.20
N TYR A 174 18.27 6.69 -13.72
CA TYR A 174 17.04 5.90 -13.53
C TYR A 174 15.83 6.41 -14.29
N ALA A 175 15.72 7.70 -14.62
CA ALA A 175 14.53 8.30 -15.24
C ALA A 175 14.22 7.76 -16.64
N SER A 176 15.22 7.28 -17.38
CA SER A 176 15.03 6.64 -18.70
C SER A 176 14.17 5.37 -18.67
N ARG A 177 13.70 4.96 -17.48
CA ARG A 177 12.85 3.77 -17.30
C ARG A 177 11.36 4.09 -17.21
N GLU A 178 10.96 5.36 -17.02
CA GLU A 178 9.55 5.75 -16.97
C GLU A 178 8.84 5.55 -18.31
N ASP A 179 9.51 5.81 -19.44
CA ASP A 179 8.96 5.57 -20.78
C ASP A 179 8.79 4.08 -21.13
N MET A 180 9.20 3.18 -20.24
CA MET A 180 9.20 1.74 -20.47
C MET A 180 8.24 1.01 -19.53
N SER A 181 7.07 1.57 -19.24
CA SER A 181 6.04 0.81 -18.52
C SER A 181 5.65 -0.44 -19.32
N ARG A 182 5.31 -1.52 -18.61
CA ARG A 182 4.83 -2.76 -19.24
C ARG A 182 3.69 -2.49 -20.22
N SER A 183 2.78 -1.60 -19.89
CA SER A 183 1.63 -1.22 -20.71
C SER A 183 2.06 -0.50 -21.99
N THR A 184 3.02 0.43 -21.92
CA THR A 184 3.58 1.10 -23.10
C THR A 184 4.27 0.10 -24.03
N LEU A 185 5.04 -0.83 -23.48
CA LEU A 185 5.70 -1.87 -24.25
C LEU A 185 4.70 -2.82 -24.92
N LEU A 186 3.65 -3.25 -24.22
CA LEU A 186 2.60 -4.09 -24.79
C LEU A 186 1.81 -3.36 -25.87
N PHE A 187 1.45 -2.10 -25.65
CA PHE A 187 0.79 -1.26 -26.64
C PHE A 187 1.61 -1.19 -27.93
N ASN A 188 2.90 -0.87 -27.84
CA ASN A 188 3.79 -0.81 -28.99
C ASN A 188 3.93 -2.17 -29.69
N ARG A 189 4.06 -3.25 -28.91
CA ARG A 189 4.14 -4.63 -29.46
C ARG A 189 2.91 -4.98 -30.26
N TYR A 190 1.71 -4.78 -29.70
CA TYR A 190 0.46 -5.11 -30.36
C TYR A 190 0.22 -4.23 -31.59
N LYS A 191 0.57 -2.94 -31.52
CA LYS A 191 0.54 -2.02 -32.65
C LYS A 191 1.45 -2.49 -33.81
N MET A 192 2.66 -2.92 -33.51
CA MET A 192 3.62 -3.43 -34.49
C MET A 192 3.17 -4.73 -35.14
N ARG A 193 2.35 -5.50 -34.46
CA ARG A 193 1.82 -6.80 -34.94
C ARG A 193 0.43 -6.70 -35.53
N GLU A 194 -0.15 -5.49 -35.57
CA GLU A 194 -1.53 -5.26 -36.03
C GLU A 194 -2.59 -6.09 -35.27
N GLU A 195 -2.31 -6.46 -34.01
CA GLU A 195 -3.22 -7.19 -33.13
C GLU A 195 -4.23 -6.23 -32.47
N LEU A 196 -5.15 -5.68 -33.29
CA LEU A 196 -6.03 -4.58 -32.91
C LEU A 196 -6.98 -4.91 -31.75
N ASP A 197 -7.41 -6.15 -31.63
CA ASP A 197 -8.23 -6.68 -30.54
C ASP A 197 -7.54 -6.61 -29.17
N LYS A 198 -6.22 -6.69 -29.17
CA LYS A 198 -5.40 -6.59 -27.95
C LYS A 198 -4.94 -5.17 -27.63
N ILE A 199 -4.94 -4.28 -28.62
CA ILE A 199 -4.54 -2.88 -28.43
C ILE A 199 -5.55 -2.13 -27.55
N GLU A 200 -6.84 -2.27 -27.81
CA GLU A 200 -7.87 -1.43 -27.21
C GLU A 200 -7.92 -1.52 -25.67
N PRO A 201 -7.91 -2.71 -25.04
CA PRO A 201 -7.85 -2.80 -23.58
C PRO A 201 -6.61 -2.14 -22.97
N VAL A 202 -5.44 -2.34 -23.63
CA VAL A 202 -4.17 -1.73 -23.16
C VAL A 202 -4.19 -0.21 -23.33
N ARG A 203 -4.72 0.29 -24.47
CA ARG A 203 -4.87 1.71 -24.72
C ARG A 203 -5.78 2.39 -23.69
N GLN A 204 -6.89 1.78 -23.36
CA GLN A 204 -7.83 2.31 -22.37
C GLN A 204 -7.18 2.37 -20.99
N TYR A 205 -6.45 1.33 -20.59
CA TYR A 205 -5.71 1.31 -19.33
C TYR A 205 -4.63 2.39 -19.28
N VAL A 206 -3.82 2.53 -20.33
CA VAL A 206 -2.79 3.59 -20.43
C VAL A 206 -3.44 4.97 -20.35
N LEU A 207 -4.53 5.19 -21.10
CA LEU A 207 -5.22 6.47 -21.09
C LEU A 207 -5.76 6.81 -19.68
N TRP A 208 -6.38 5.84 -18.99
CA TRP A 208 -6.85 6.02 -17.62
C TRP A 208 -5.69 6.35 -16.67
N MET A 209 -4.57 5.64 -16.74
CA MET A 209 -3.38 5.90 -15.93
C MET A 209 -2.83 7.31 -16.14
N GLU A 210 -2.66 7.75 -17.40
CA GLU A 210 -2.16 9.08 -17.71
C GLU A 210 -3.10 10.19 -17.20
N LEU A 211 -4.41 9.99 -17.34
CA LEU A 211 -5.40 10.93 -16.82
C LEU A 211 -5.34 11.01 -15.29
N SER A 212 -5.20 9.88 -14.61
CA SER A 212 -5.08 9.82 -13.15
C SER A 212 -3.78 10.48 -12.67
N HIS A 213 -2.65 10.25 -13.36
CA HIS A 213 -1.39 10.91 -13.05
C HIS A 213 -1.46 12.42 -13.16
N ILE A 214 -2.09 12.95 -14.22
CA ILE A 214 -2.27 14.40 -14.41
C ILE A 214 -3.05 14.99 -13.24
N ILE A 215 -4.10 14.29 -12.78
CA ILE A 215 -4.94 14.74 -11.67
C ILE A 215 -4.16 14.70 -10.36
N SER A 216 -3.50 13.58 -10.06
CA SER A 216 -2.71 13.41 -8.85
C SER A 216 -1.54 14.39 -8.75
N ALA A 217 -0.74 14.49 -9.81
CA ALA A 217 0.41 15.41 -9.84
C ALA A 217 -0.01 16.86 -9.63
N ALA A 218 -1.13 17.26 -10.25
CA ALA A 218 -1.68 18.59 -10.07
C ALA A 218 -2.19 18.80 -8.63
N ASN A 219 -2.78 17.81 -8.01
CA ASN A 219 -3.22 17.85 -6.60
C ASN A 219 -2.06 18.03 -5.64
N ASP A 220 -1.01 17.23 -5.78
CA ASP A 220 0.14 17.24 -4.89
C ASP A 220 0.89 18.57 -4.98
N TRP A 221 1.07 19.09 -6.18
CA TRP A 221 1.76 20.36 -6.39
C TRP A 221 1.07 21.54 -5.70
N GLN A 222 -0.26 21.59 -5.76
CA GLN A 222 -1.04 22.69 -5.17
C GLN A 222 -1.10 22.65 -3.65
N VAL A 223 -1.07 21.48 -3.04
CA VAL A 223 -1.08 21.33 -1.57
C VAL A 223 0.14 22.00 -0.92
N TYR A 224 1.30 21.91 -1.57
CA TYR A 224 2.55 22.39 -1.00
C TYR A 224 2.93 23.83 -1.40
N LEU A 225 2.40 24.33 -2.51
CA LEU A 225 2.84 25.60 -3.10
C LEU A 225 1.81 26.73 -3.06
N CYS A 226 0.56 26.46 -2.69
CA CYS A 226 -0.50 27.47 -2.75
C CYS A 226 -1.07 27.79 -1.38
N ASP A 227 -0.58 28.89 -0.78
CA ASP A 227 -1.14 29.45 0.47
C ASP A 227 -2.40 30.30 0.23
N ASP A 228 -2.69 30.66 -1.02
CA ASP A 228 -3.86 31.47 -1.39
C ASP A 228 -5.09 30.58 -1.62
N PRO A 229 -6.11 30.63 -0.73
CA PRO A 229 -7.32 29.85 -0.87
C PRO A 229 -8.10 30.12 -2.16
N ASN A 230 -8.02 31.35 -2.73
CA ASN A 230 -8.72 31.66 -3.99
C ASN A 230 -8.08 30.96 -5.18
N HIS A 231 -6.75 30.89 -5.20
CA HIS A 231 -6.02 30.16 -6.21
C HIS A 231 -6.32 28.66 -6.12
N PHE A 232 -6.40 28.15 -4.90
CA PHE A 232 -6.73 26.75 -4.69
C PHE A 232 -8.16 26.40 -5.11
N ILE A 233 -9.13 27.31 -4.86
CA ILE A 233 -10.51 27.16 -5.36
C ILE A 233 -10.52 27.07 -6.89
N TRP A 234 -9.86 28.01 -7.55
CA TRP A 234 -9.76 27.99 -9.02
C TRP A 234 -9.16 26.66 -9.53
N PHE A 235 -8.13 26.18 -8.86
CA PHE A 235 -7.50 24.90 -9.19
C PHE A 235 -8.48 23.72 -9.02
N CYS A 236 -9.16 23.60 -7.88
CA CYS A 236 -10.16 22.56 -7.65
C CYS A 236 -11.29 22.61 -8.72
N GLU A 237 -11.78 23.79 -9.03
CA GLU A 237 -12.79 23.98 -10.09
C GLU A 237 -12.27 23.49 -11.44
N THR A 238 -11.02 23.79 -11.77
CA THR A 238 -10.39 23.35 -13.02
C THR A 238 -10.30 21.84 -13.09
N GLN A 239 -9.85 21.18 -12.02
CA GLN A 239 -9.74 19.71 -11.95
C GLN A 239 -11.11 19.04 -11.99
N LEU A 240 -12.09 19.54 -11.25
CA LEU A 240 -13.45 19.01 -11.27
C LEU A 240 -14.11 19.18 -12.65
N ASN A 241 -13.88 20.31 -13.31
CA ASN A 241 -14.34 20.54 -14.68
C ASN A 241 -13.68 19.57 -15.67
N TYR A 242 -12.39 19.29 -15.49
CA TYR A 242 -11.67 18.31 -16.29
C TYR A 242 -12.24 16.89 -16.11
N LEU A 243 -12.45 16.46 -14.87
CA LEU A 243 -13.07 15.18 -14.57
C LEU A 243 -14.49 15.08 -15.17
N ASN A 244 -15.27 16.15 -15.07
CA ASN A 244 -16.61 16.20 -15.66
C ASN A 244 -16.56 16.10 -17.19
N ALA A 245 -15.61 16.78 -17.84
CA ALA A 245 -15.45 16.71 -19.30
C ALA A 245 -15.02 15.32 -19.76
N VAL A 246 -14.08 14.68 -19.05
CA VAL A 246 -13.64 13.31 -19.34
C VAL A 246 -14.81 12.33 -19.23
N ASN A 247 -15.66 12.49 -18.21
CA ASN A 247 -16.85 11.66 -18.00
C ASN A 247 -18.07 12.08 -18.83
N ASN A 248 -17.92 13.04 -19.73
CA ASN A 248 -19.02 13.57 -20.56
C ASN A 248 -20.21 14.10 -19.71
N LEU A 249 -19.88 14.74 -18.58
CA LEU A 249 -20.88 15.35 -17.71
C LEU A 249 -21.12 16.81 -18.08
N SER A 250 -22.36 17.29 -17.90
CA SER A 250 -22.70 18.69 -18.13
C SER A 250 -21.93 19.61 -17.17
N PRO A 251 -21.41 20.78 -17.64
CA PRO A 251 -20.75 21.76 -16.79
C PRO A 251 -21.59 22.27 -15.61
N ASP A 252 -22.92 22.19 -15.71
CA ASP A 252 -23.86 22.58 -14.65
C ASP A 252 -23.89 21.60 -13.48
N LYS A 253 -23.32 20.41 -13.66
CA LYS A 253 -23.20 19.38 -12.62
C LYS A 253 -21.81 19.41 -12.02
N LYS A 254 -21.55 20.43 -11.23
CA LYS A 254 -20.22 20.70 -10.64
C LYS A 254 -19.57 19.53 -9.89
N TYR A 255 -20.36 18.59 -9.36
CA TYR A 255 -19.86 17.61 -8.39
C TYR A 255 -20.51 16.22 -8.52
N LEU A 256 -21.24 15.95 -9.58
CA LEU A 256 -22.03 14.72 -9.60
C LEU A 256 -21.25 13.54 -10.13
N VAL A 257 -21.25 12.47 -9.33
CA VAL A 257 -21.03 11.12 -9.78
C VAL A 257 -21.97 10.81 -10.95
N SER A 258 -21.43 10.36 -12.06
CA SER A 258 -22.19 10.07 -13.26
C SER A 258 -23.31 9.06 -13.00
N GLY A 259 -24.50 9.37 -13.48
CA GLY A 259 -25.68 8.56 -13.21
C GLY A 259 -25.62 7.15 -13.76
N GLY A 260 -26.29 6.26 -13.07
CA GLY A 260 -26.70 4.94 -13.52
C GLY A 260 -26.19 3.79 -12.66
N THR A 261 -24.95 3.73 -12.29
CA THR A 261 -24.39 2.76 -11.34
C THR A 261 -23.68 3.43 -10.17
N GLY A 262 -23.68 4.73 -10.11
CA GLY A 262 -23.32 5.52 -8.93
C GLY A 262 -21.84 5.76 -8.73
N THR A 263 -20.92 5.05 -9.37
CA THR A 263 -19.48 5.17 -9.11
C THR A 263 -18.70 5.57 -10.36
N ASP A 264 -17.84 6.56 -10.18
CA ASP A 264 -16.93 7.10 -11.20
C ASP A 264 -15.53 6.51 -10.98
N LEU A 265 -14.77 6.27 -12.05
CA LEU A 265 -13.38 5.80 -11.97
C LEU A 265 -12.47 6.68 -11.11
N TRP A 266 -12.82 7.94 -10.90
CA TRP A 266 -12.08 8.93 -10.13
C TRP A 266 -12.81 9.38 -8.86
N CYS A 267 -13.54 8.46 -8.23
CA CYS A 267 -14.32 8.79 -7.01
C CYS A 267 -13.40 9.23 -5.86
N GLU A 268 -12.21 8.66 -5.71
CA GLU A 268 -11.25 9.05 -4.69
C GLU A 268 -10.74 10.47 -4.91
N GLU A 269 -10.29 10.78 -6.12
CA GLU A 269 -9.83 12.12 -6.49
C GLU A 269 -10.93 13.17 -6.29
N ARG A 270 -12.18 12.83 -6.58
CA ARG A 270 -13.32 13.71 -6.31
C ARG A 270 -13.52 13.96 -4.82
N ILE A 271 -13.38 12.93 -4.00
CA ILE A 271 -13.49 13.06 -2.54
C ILE A 271 -12.37 13.97 -2.01
N GLU A 272 -11.15 13.72 -2.42
CA GLU A 272 -10.01 14.53 -1.99
C GLU A 272 -10.10 15.99 -2.42
N LEU A 273 -10.41 16.23 -3.69
CA LEU A 273 -10.65 17.59 -4.21
C LEU A 273 -11.79 18.27 -3.46
N GLY A 274 -12.87 17.56 -3.20
CA GLY A 274 -14.03 18.08 -2.48
C GLY A 274 -13.72 18.47 -1.05
N ILE A 275 -12.93 17.66 -0.32
CA ILE A 275 -12.46 17.99 1.03
C ILE A 275 -11.63 19.28 1.03
N ARG A 276 -10.69 19.39 0.10
CA ARG A 276 -9.78 20.56 -0.02
C ARG A 276 -10.56 21.81 -0.44
N TYR A 277 -11.52 21.67 -1.32
CA TYR A 277 -12.41 22.72 -1.77
C TYR A 277 -13.28 23.24 -0.61
N THR A 278 -13.84 22.33 0.20
CA THR A 278 -14.54 22.63 1.43
C THR A 278 -13.65 23.46 2.40
N ALA A 279 -12.44 23.01 2.66
CA ALA A 279 -11.49 23.67 3.53
C ALA A 279 -11.11 25.09 3.04
N SER A 280 -10.95 25.26 1.73
CA SER A 280 -10.62 26.56 1.12
C SER A 280 -11.75 27.56 1.26
N PHE A 281 -13.00 27.16 1.05
CA PHE A 281 -14.16 28.02 1.28
C PHE A 281 -14.32 28.36 2.77
N ALA A 282 -14.11 27.40 3.67
CA ALA A 282 -14.15 27.63 5.10
C ALA A 282 -13.09 28.67 5.51
N LYS A 283 -11.85 28.56 5.01
CA LYS A 283 -10.78 29.55 5.25
C LYS A 283 -11.15 30.94 4.76
N LEU A 284 -11.87 31.07 3.65
CA LEU A 284 -12.37 32.34 3.11
C LEU A 284 -13.67 32.82 3.79
N LYS A 285 -14.21 32.07 4.74
CA LYS A 285 -15.51 32.33 5.39
C LYS A 285 -16.72 32.34 4.43
N LYS A 286 -16.58 31.69 3.29
CA LYS A 286 -17.67 31.45 2.33
C LYS A 286 -18.44 30.19 2.75
N MET A 287 -19.25 30.35 3.80
CA MET A 287 -19.82 29.22 4.54
C MET A 287 -20.83 28.41 3.73
N ASN A 288 -21.65 29.05 2.89
CA ASN A 288 -22.63 28.32 2.06
C ASN A 288 -21.91 27.42 1.06
N GLU A 289 -20.94 27.98 0.37
CA GLU A 289 -20.11 27.25 -0.61
C GLU A 289 -19.31 26.11 0.08
N ALA A 290 -18.84 26.33 1.31
CA ALA A 290 -18.16 25.28 2.09
C ALA A 290 -19.12 24.12 2.43
N TYR A 291 -20.36 24.40 2.83
CA TYR A 291 -21.32 23.33 3.11
C TYR A 291 -21.79 22.63 1.84
N ASP A 292 -21.99 23.35 0.74
CA ASP A 292 -22.36 22.77 -0.54
C ASP A 292 -21.25 21.81 -1.03
N ALA A 293 -19.98 22.23 -0.91
CA ALA A 293 -18.83 21.38 -1.26
C ALA A 293 -18.72 20.15 -0.35
N PHE A 294 -18.97 20.30 0.96
CA PHE A 294 -19.00 19.16 1.87
C PHE A 294 -20.13 18.19 1.54
N GLU A 295 -21.33 18.69 1.29
CA GLU A 295 -22.45 17.84 0.91
C GLU A 295 -22.20 17.06 -0.37
N ASP A 296 -21.62 17.71 -1.39
CA ASP A 296 -21.30 17.04 -2.65
C ASP A 296 -20.23 15.97 -2.47
N THR A 297 -19.20 16.25 -1.66
CA THR A 297 -18.16 15.27 -1.28
C THR A 297 -18.79 14.07 -0.57
N LEU A 298 -19.67 14.35 0.39
CA LEU A 298 -20.35 13.31 1.16
C LEU A 298 -21.22 12.40 0.29
N ARG A 299 -21.89 12.94 -0.72
CA ARG A 299 -22.68 12.14 -1.68
C ARG A 299 -21.81 11.13 -2.43
N VAL A 300 -20.59 11.50 -2.80
CA VAL A 300 -19.65 10.57 -3.44
C VAL A 300 -19.27 9.45 -2.47
N ILE A 301 -18.96 9.78 -1.22
CA ILE A 301 -18.62 8.80 -0.18
C ILE A 301 -19.81 7.86 0.07
N GLU A 302 -21.01 8.40 0.24
CA GLU A 302 -22.24 7.62 0.47
C GLU A 302 -22.52 6.64 -0.67
N GLN A 303 -22.31 7.06 -1.92
CA GLN A 303 -22.52 6.19 -3.07
C GLN A 303 -21.56 5.02 -3.10
N ILE A 304 -20.27 5.27 -2.96
CA ILE A 304 -19.28 4.19 -3.07
C ILE A 304 -19.37 3.22 -1.89
N ILE A 305 -19.62 3.73 -0.67
CA ILE A 305 -19.70 2.87 0.52
C ILE A 305 -21.01 2.08 0.61
N SER A 306 -22.03 2.48 -0.15
CA SER A 306 -23.33 1.78 -0.19
C SER A 306 -23.26 0.43 -0.92
N VAL A 307 -22.16 0.13 -1.62
CA VAL A 307 -21.96 -1.16 -2.27
C VAL A 307 -21.87 -2.26 -1.23
N THR A 308 -22.55 -3.37 -1.48
CA THR A 308 -22.65 -4.53 -0.58
C THR A 308 -22.04 -5.80 -1.14
N GLU A 309 -21.78 -5.85 -2.45
CA GLU A 309 -21.08 -6.96 -3.08
C GLU A 309 -19.59 -6.93 -2.68
N ASP A 310 -19.06 -8.09 -2.30
CA ASP A 310 -17.65 -8.21 -1.88
C ASP A 310 -16.71 -7.83 -3.02
N GLU A 311 -17.05 -8.15 -4.25
CA GLU A 311 -16.36 -7.74 -5.47
C GLU A 311 -17.33 -7.03 -6.41
N PHE A 312 -16.92 -5.90 -6.97
CA PHE A 312 -17.75 -5.11 -7.87
C PHE A 312 -16.89 -4.36 -8.90
N LYS A 313 -17.55 -3.74 -9.89
CA LYS A 313 -16.84 -2.98 -10.93
C LYS A 313 -17.32 -1.53 -10.93
N ILE A 314 -16.36 -0.62 -11.04
CA ILE A 314 -16.63 0.79 -11.31
C ILE A 314 -16.23 1.14 -12.74
N GLY A 315 -16.97 2.02 -13.35
CA GLY A 315 -16.73 2.45 -14.73
C GLY A 315 -16.95 3.95 -14.88
N CYS A 316 -16.86 4.44 -16.10
CA CYS A 316 -17.18 5.83 -16.40
C CYS A 316 -18.03 5.94 -17.67
N SER A 317 -18.67 7.10 -17.84
CA SER A 317 -19.45 7.43 -19.03
C SER A 317 -18.62 8.02 -20.16
N SER A 318 -17.30 8.08 -20.01
CA SER A 318 -16.38 8.61 -21.03
C SER A 318 -16.47 7.81 -22.33
N PRO A 319 -16.73 8.44 -23.49
CA PRO A 319 -16.67 7.75 -24.77
C PRO A 319 -15.28 7.15 -25.07
N ALA A 320 -14.21 7.79 -24.57
CA ALA A 320 -12.83 7.34 -24.77
C ALA A 320 -12.47 6.09 -23.94
N LEU A 321 -13.21 5.84 -22.86
CA LEU A 321 -13.04 4.70 -21.95
C LEU A 321 -14.26 3.79 -21.94
N LYS A 322 -15.04 3.79 -23.02
CA LYS A 322 -16.28 3.02 -23.12
C LYS A 322 -16.03 1.52 -22.89
N GLY A 323 -16.68 0.99 -21.85
CA GLY A 323 -16.54 -0.40 -21.46
C GLY A 323 -15.31 -0.70 -20.59
N PHE A 324 -14.46 0.28 -20.33
CA PHE A 324 -13.38 0.14 -19.35
C PHE A 324 -13.98 0.16 -17.93
N THR A 325 -13.57 -0.78 -17.11
CA THR A 325 -13.99 -0.87 -15.71
C THR A 325 -12.78 -1.23 -14.85
N LEU A 326 -12.77 -0.75 -13.62
CA LEU A 326 -11.87 -1.21 -12.57
C LEU A 326 -12.60 -2.20 -11.69
N GLU A 327 -11.91 -3.28 -11.34
CA GLU A 327 -12.40 -4.25 -10.37
C GLU A 327 -12.07 -3.74 -8.97
N CYS A 328 -13.05 -3.79 -8.08
CA CYS A 328 -12.94 -3.33 -6.72
C CYS A 328 -13.40 -4.43 -5.77
N GLU A 329 -12.88 -4.40 -4.56
CA GLU A 329 -13.27 -5.31 -3.48
C GLU A 329 -13.54 -4.55 -2.18
N ILE A 330 -14.35 -5.15 -1.32
CA ILE A 330 -14.57 -4.69 0.04
C ILE A 330 -13.59 -5.40 0.96
N ASN A 331 -12.73 -4.63 1.62
CA ASN A 331 -11.82 -5.11 2.63
C ASN A 331 -12.22 -4.62 4.03
N TRP A 332 -11.65 -5.27 5.04
CA TRP A 332 -11.82 -4.92 6.43
C TRP A 332 -10.46 -4.68 7.06
N ILE A 333 -10.19 -3.45 7.48
CA ILE A 333 -8.91 -3.05 8.07
C ILE A 333 -9.05 -2.90 9.58
N GLU A 334 -8.12 -3.47 10.33
CA GLU A 334 -8.06 -3.31 11.78
C GLU A 334 -7.46 -1.94 12.15
N LYS A 335 -8.23 -1.15 12.89
CA LYS A 335 -7.79 0.09 13.53
C LYS A 335 -8.42 0.18 14.93
N ASP A 336 -7.62 0.51 15.94
CA ASP A 336 -8.08 0.73 17.32
C ASP A 336 -8.93 -0.42 17.92
N GLY A 337 -8.61 -1.68 17.57
CA GLY A 337 -9.30 -2.86 18.07
C GLY A 337 -10.64 -3.18 17.42
N LYS A 338 -10.92 -2.56 16.28
CA LYS A 338 -12.10 -2.83 15.44
C LYS A 338 -11.70 -2.98 13.98
N GLU A 339 -12.53 -3.68 13.23
CA GLU A 339 -12.39 -3.73 11.78
C GLU A 339 -13.31 -2.70 11.12
N TYR A 340 -12.76 -1.96 10.16
CA TYR A 340 -13.48 -0.94 9.40
C TYR A 340 -13.58 -1.33 7.94
N LYS A 341 -14.76 -1.10 7.34
CA LYS A 341 -14.98 -1.30 5.91
C LYS A 341 -14.13 -0.33 5.11
N GLU A 342 -13.46 -0.88 4.13
CA GLU A 342 -12.63 -0.19 3.17
C GLU A 342 -12.95 -0.69 1.77
N ILE A 343 -12.76 0.14 0.77
CA ILE A 343 -12.88 -0.25 -0.64
C ILE A 343 -11.53 -0.06 -1.29
N SER A 344 -11.00 -1.13 -1.85
CA SER A 344 -9.76 -1.14 -2.63
C SER A 344 -10.02 -1.50 -4.08
N MET A 345 -9.16 -1.03 -4.97
CA MET A 345 -9.16 -1.40 -6.38
C MET A 345 -8.22 -2.56 -6.60
N LEU A 346 -8.73 -3.67 -7.15
CA LEU A 346 -7.94 -4.83 -7.53
C LEU A 346 -6.96 -4.44 -8.65
N HIS A 347 -5.73 -4.90 -8.56
CA HIS A 347 -4.67 -4.70 -9.54
C HIS A 347 -4.09 -3.27 -9.65
N ASN A 348 -4.36 -2.40 -8.69
CA ASN A 348 -3.74 -1.09 -8.65
C ASN A 348 -2.98 -0.88 -7.35
N ASP A 349 -1.70 -1.22 -7.36
CA ASP A 349 -0.82 -1.25 -6.18
C ASP A 349 -0.50 0.15 -5.62
N TRP A 350 -0.99 1.23 -6.22
CA TRP A 350 -0.42 2.54 -5.97
C TRP A 350 -1.32 3.53 -5.23
N TRP A 351 -2.62 3.53 -5.46
CA TRP A 351 -3.54 4.53 -4.92
C TRP A 351 -4.95 3.97 -5.00
N ASN A 352 -5.77 4.18 -4.07
CA ASN A 352 -7.22 4.00 -4.15
C ASN A 352 -7.78 3.12 -3.04
N TRP A 353 -7.61 3.65 -1.83
CA TRP A 353 -8.25 3.09 -0.66
C TRP A 353 -9.26 4.09 -0.14
N ILE A 354 -10.53 3.82 -0.34
CA ILE A 354 -11.59 4.66 0.19
C ILE A 354 -11.91 4.19 1.59
N VAL A 355 -11.40 4.94 2.58
CA VAL A 355 -11.56 4.66 4.01
C VAL A 355 -12.37 5.79 4.65
N PRO A 356 -13.68 5.66 4.82
CA PRO A 356 -14.51 6.73 5.40
C PRO A 356 -14.05 7.21 6.78
N LEU A 357 -13.44 6.33 7.57
CA LEU A 357 -12.85 6.68 8.86
C LEU A 357 -11.75 7.76 8.74
N ASP A 358 -10.95 7.71 7.69
CA ASP A 358 -9.87 8.68 7.50
C ASP A 358 -10.43 10.03 7.07
N TYR A 359 -11.47 10.06 6.25
CA TYR A 359 -12.20 11.30 5.91
C TYR A 359 -12.87 11.92 7.13
N GLN A 360 -13.48 11.11 8.00
CA GLN A 360 -14.02 11.58 9.28
C GLN A 360 -12.94 12.26 10.12
N LYS A 361 -11.72 11.68 10.21
CA LYS A 361 -10.58 12.27 10.91
C LYS A 361 -10.14 13.60 10.30
N VAL A 362 -10.18 13.71 8.97
CA VAL A 362 -9.83 14.96 8.26
C VAL A 362 -10.80 16.07 8.61
N PHE A 363 -12.12 15.83 8.61
CA PHE A 363 -13.12 16.84 8.97
C PHE A 363 -13.10 17.24 10.47
N LYS A 364 -12.35 16.53 11.30
CA LYS A 364 -12.06 16.89 12.71
C LYS A 364 -10.86 17.85 12.86
N ARG A 365 -10.13 18.17 11.81
CA ARG A 365 -8.97 19.09 11.85
C ARG A 365 -9.41 20.54 12.06
N ASP A 366 -8.49 21.36 12.56
CA ASP A 366 -8.72 22.76 12.94
C ASP A 366 -9.20 23.64 11.77
N CYS A 367 -8.83 23.31 10.53
CA CYS A 367 -9.27 24.05 9.36
C CYS A 367 -10.81 24.04 9.15
N PHE A 368 -11.52 23.13 9.82
CA PHE A 368 -12.98 23.03 9.79
C PHE A 368 -13.67 23.57 11.07
N ASP A 369 -12.91 24.13 12.05
CA ASP A 369 -13.48 24.63 13.32
C ASP A 369 -14.57 25.68 13.10
N ILE A 370 -14.37 26.56 12.13
CA ILE A 370 -15.34 27.61 11.80
C ILE A 370 -16.67 27.01 11.30
N MET A 371 -16.66 25.84 10.67
CA MET A 371 -17.87 25.17 10.20
C MET A 371 -18.59 24.47 11.36
N ARG A 372 -17.85 23.95 12.35
CA ARG A 372 -18.42 23.22 13.52
C ARG A 372 -19.33 24.07 14.41
N ALA A 373 -19.31 25.37 14.26
CA ALA A 373 -20.22 26.29 14.97
C ALA A 373 -21.65 26.30 14.43
N ASP A 374 -21.92 25.68 13.27
CA ASP A 374 -23.21 25.67 12.59
C ASP A 374 -23.83 24.26 12.59
N LYS A 375 -25.12 24.16 12.92
CA LYS A 375 -25.87 22.91 12.93
C LYS A 375 -25.87 22.15 11.58
N ARG A 376 -25.61 22.83 10.47
CA ARG A 376 -25.44 22.19 9.17
C ARG A 376 -24.24 21.25 9.18
N PHE A 377 -23.17 21.63 9.85
CA PHE A 377 -22.01 20.76 10.00
C PHE A 377 -22.37 19.47 10.72
N ASP A 378 -23.07 19.59 11.85
CA ASP A 378 -23.47 18.43 12.64
C ASP A 378 -24.27 17.43 11.80
N SER A 379 -25.23 17.94 11.00
CA SER A 379 -26.05 17.10 10.12
C SER A 379 -25.24 16.38 9.05
N LEU A 380 -24.30 17.06 8.40
CA LEU A 380 -23.44 16.46 7.37
C LEU A 380 -22.43 15.48 8.00
N PHE A 381 -21.87 15.85 9.14
CA PHE A 381 -20.93 15.01 9.86
C PHE A 381 -21.60 13.73 10.39
N GLU A 382 -22.85 13.79 10.87
CA GLU A 382 -23.63 12.61 11.26
C GLU A 382 -23.87 11.65 10.07
N ARG A 383 -24.05 12.19 8.87
CA ARG A 383 -24.15 11.35 7.64
C ARG A 383 -22.81 10.71 7.32
N LEU A 384 -21.69 11.45 7.47
CA LEU A 384 -20.35 10.91 7.30
C LEU A 384 -20.06 9.80 8.32
N ASP A 385 -20.47 9.99 9.58
CA ASP A 385 -20.35 8.95 10.61
C ASP A 385 -21.07 7.66 10.23
N LYS A 386 -22.23 7.75 9.57
CA LYS A 386 -22.95 6.57 9.07
C LYS A 386 -22.24 5.85 7.93
N CYS A 387 -21.35 6.52 7.22
CA CYS A 387 -20.49 5.90 6.21
C CYS A 387 -19.32 5.10 6.83
N VAL A 388 -19.00 5.34 8.11
CA VAL A 388 -17.96 4.61 8.84
C VAL A 388 -18.54 3.28 9.34
N ILE A 389 -18.49 2.26 8.50
CA ILE A 389 -18.98 0.93 8.83
C ILE A 389 -17.88 0.17 9.57
N CYS A 390 -18.17 -0.29 10.78
CA CYS A 390 -17.24 -1.08 11.60
C CYS A 390 -17.91 -2.33 12.18
N ARG A 391 -17.09 -3.32 12.50
CA ARG A 391 -17.48 -4.54 13.20
C ARG A 391 -16.46 -4.86 14.29
N GLU A 392 -16.89 -5.60 15.31
CA GLU A 392 -15.98 -6.10 16.35
C GLU A 392 -15.05 -7.17 15.74
N LEU A 393 -13.80 -7.21 16.21
CA LEU A 393 -12.86 -8.25 15.82
C LEU A 393 -13.47 -9.62 16.15
N GLN A 394 -13.50 -10.51 15.17
CA GLN A 394 -13.82 -11.92 15.44
C GLN A 394 -12.62 -12.51 16.20
N THR A 395 -12.77 -12.67 17.52
CA THR A 395 -11.81 -13.41 18.34
C THR A 395 -12.05 -14.88 18.08
N ASP A 396 -11.21 -15.52 17.27
CA ASP A 396 -11.12 -16.97 17.19
C ASP A 396 -10.56 -17.56 18.47
#